data_567e4d97e891fce2a29f6c7e0c5c5d57
#
_entry.id   567e4d97e891fce2a29f6c7e0c5c5d57
#
_cell.length_a   1.000
_cell.length_b   1.000
_cell.length_c   1.000
_cell.angle_alpha   90.00
_cell.angle_beta   90.00
_cell.angle_gamma   90.00
#
_symmetry.space_group_name_H-M   'P 1'
#
loop_
_entity.id
_entity.type
_entity.pdbx_description
1 polymer ?
#
loop_
_entity_poly.entity_id
_entity_poly.type
_entity_poly.pdbx_seq_one_letter_code
_entity_poly.pdbx_strand_id
1 'polypeptide(L)'
;MRLLQPEDILRVLYGFNPWWTNRTAAVPPFHRLAFDASSRYLFDESIRRGVLLAGPRRVGKTTVLYQLAERLLSRGVPPRSILYLSLDHPVLKLLTIDRSLAEYHDQVHPKGAPAFLLLDEVQYSDEWDLHLKFLIDHRPELRIVATKSAALRQRRDSIDSGVGRWITVPMPTLSFYEFLQIRCRSLPDVPRDLRPQDLFQKSRPYLANLAQSFQGILSEFQRYLLVGGFPETALSDETDYCQRILREDVVERVLKRDMVALFGVRKINELEKLFIYLCLNSGGVLSVKTCASELGTTAATISGYLELLENAHLVYRLSPSEVGGKKVLRQQNKYYLTDAALRNAVLLRGEEVLTDPDELGKVIETSVLRHLVAYHYLDIPKVAYWREARTNKEVDVIVKSPRYVIPVEVKYRKTPTLDAADGLAVYCAKDPRVRYAYMVTREDRDFGVTDIEGLQARFLKIPAHIFTYLLGQAEHALWEQAGRKREPSVS
;
A
#
# COMPACT_ATOMS: atom_id res chain seq x y z
N MET A 1 17.23 -34.63 12.37
CA MET A 1 16.35 -33.95 11.39
C MET A 1 15.80 -35.03 10.47
N ARG A 2 14.48 -35.30 10.48
CA ARG A 2 13.87 -36.29 9.58
C ARG A 2 14.03 -35.73 8.18
N LEU A 3 14.69 -36.46 7.27
CA LEU A 3 14.73 -36.09 5.85
C LEU A 3 13.30 -36.06 5.33
N LEU A 4 12.86 -34.91 4.80
CA LEU A 4 11.56 -34.80 4.18
C LEU A 4 11.50 -35.73 2.97
N GLN A 5 10.53 -36.64 2.98
CA GLN A 5 10.32 -37.57 1.88
C GLN A 5 9.52 -36.90 0.76
N PRO A 6 9.71 -37.27 -0.51
CA PRO A 6 8.93 -36.73 -1.65
C PRO A 6 7.42 -36.78 -1.44
N GLU A 7 6.92 -37.86 -0.80
CA GLU A 7 5.48 -38.06 -0.53
C GLU A 7 4.94 -36.99 0.45
N ASP A 8 5.74 -36.55 1.43
CA ASP A 8 5.32 -35.50 2.36
C ASP A 8 5.20 -34.13 1.64
N ILE A 9 6.12 -33.87 0.73
CA ILE A 9 6.10 -32.64 -0.11
C ILE A 9 4.87 -32.66 -1.02
N LEU A 10 4.66 -33.76 -1.74
CA LEU A 10 3.52 -33.92 -2.65
C LEU A 10 2.18 -33.79 -1.93
N ARG A 11 2.05 -34.36 -0.73
CA ARG A 11 0.84 -34.22 0.09
C ARG A 11 0.52 -32.76 0.36
N VAL A 12 1.53 -31.96 0.71
CA VAL A 12 1.37 -30.51 0.93
C VAL A 12 0.99 -29.80 -0.37
N LEU A 13 1.66 -30.11 -1.49
CA LEU A 13 1.35 -29.53 -2.80
C LEU A 13 -0.09 -29.82 -3.23
N TYR A 14 -0.56 -31.08 -3.11
CA TYR A 14 -1.96 -31.44 -3.41
C TYR A 14 -2.95 -30.72 -2.51
N GLY A 15 -2.59 -30.49 -1.22
CA GLY A 15 -3.43 -29.74 -0.29
C GLY A 15 -3.63 -28.27 -0.71
N PHE A 16 -2.61 -27.64 -1.27
CA PHE A 16 -2.67 -26.25 -1.72
C PHE A 16 -3.25 -26.09 -3.13
N ASN A 17 -3.29 -27.14 -3.95
CA ASN A 17 -3.70 -27.09 -5.35
C ASN A 17 -4.94 -27.99 -5.58
N PRO A 18 -6.12 -27.63 -5.03
CA PRO A 18 -7.33 -28.48 -5.11
C PRO A 18 -7.77 -28.75 -6.54
N TRP A 19 -7.47 -27.87 -7.49
CA TRP A 19 -7.81 -28.04 -8.90
C TRP A 19 -7.10 -29.22 -9.56
N TRP A 20 -6.00 -29.75 -9.02
CA TRP A 20 -5.37 -30.97 -9.52
C TRP A 20 -6.23 -32.21 -9.32
N THR A 21 -7.21 -32.13 -8.41
CA THR A 21 -8.16 -33.21 -8.10
C THR A 21 -9.61 -32.83 -8.44
N ASN A 22 -9.80 -31.92 -9.40
CA ASN A 22 -11.09 -31.41 -9.84
C ASN A 22 -11.95 -30.75 -8.72
N ARG A 23 -11.30 -30.22 -7.68
CA ARG A 23 -11.96 -29.44 -6.63
C ARG A 23 -11.77 -27.95 -6.92
N THR A 24 -12.73 -27.13 -6.52
CA THR A 24 -12.65 -25.68 -6.61
C THR A 24 -12.12 -25.09 -5.30
N ALA A 25 -11.31 -24.04 -5.39
CA ALA A 25 -11.02 -23.21 -4.24
C ALA A 25 -12.17 -22.21 -4.04
N ALA A 26 -12.62 -22.02 -2.80
CA ALA A 26 -13.57 -20.94 -2.50
C ALA A 26 -12.84 -19.61 -2.56
N VAL A 27 -13.20 -18.74 -3.51
CA VAL A 27 -12.55 -17.46 -3.75
C VAL A 27 -13.57 -16.33 -3.62
N PRO A 28 -13.28 -15.27 -2.85
CA PRO A 28 -14.16 -14.11 -2.76
C PRO A 28 -14.39 -13.46 -4.14
N PRO A 29 -15.61 -12.99 -4.45
CA PRO A 29 -15.94 -12.46 -5.78
C PRO A 29 -15.37 -11.06 -6.05
N PHE A 30 -15.03 -10.30 -5.01
CA PHE A 30 -14.48 -8.97 -5.15
C PHE A 30 -13.02 -9.02 -5.64
N HIS A 31 -12.75 -8.40 -6.78
CA HIS A 31 -11.40 -8.27 -7.33
C HIS A 31 -10.81 -6.92 -6.94
N ARG A 32 -9.65 -6.94 -6.32
CA ARG A 32 -8.84 -5.75 -6.08
C ARG A 32 -8.17 -5.28 -7.37
N LEU A 33 -7.82 -3.99 -7.42
CA LEU A 33 -7.01 -3.41 -8.51
C LEU A 33 -5.77 -4.26 -8.87
N ALA A 34 -5.11 -4.81 -7.85
CA ALA A 34 -3.94 -5.67 -8.02
C ALA A 34 -4.23 -6.95 -8.81
N PHE A 35 -5.47 -7.50 -8.75
CA PHE A 35 -5.88 -8.66 -9.54
C PHE A 35 -5.88 -8.32 -11.03
N ASP A 36 -6.52 -7.22 -11.43
CA ASP A 36 -6.61 -6.83 -12.83
C ASP A 36 -5.25 -6.49 -13.41
N ALA A 37 -4.41 -5.75 -12.63
CA ALA A 37 -3.04 -5.44 -13.00
C ALA A 37 -2.20 -6.72 -13.19
N SER A 38 -2.25 -7.65 -12.24
CA SER A 38 -1.48 -8.91 -12.29
C SER A 38 -1.97 -9.83 -13.41
N SER A 39 -3.29 -9.96 -13.57
CA SER A 39 -3.92 -10.76 -14.62
C SER A 39 -3.42 -10.32 -16.00
N ARG A 40 -3.39 -9.01 -16.25
CA ARG A 40 -2.92 -8.45 -17.52
C ARG A 40 -1.48 -8.85 -17.83
N TYR A 41 -0.56 -8.66 -16.89
CA TYR A 41 0.85 -9.02 -17.10
C TYR A 41 1.06 -10.54 -17.19
N LEU A 42 0.25 -11.33 -16.49
CA LEU A 42 0.30 -12.78 -16.53
C LEU A 42 -0.06 -13.34 -17.91
N PHE A 43 -1.01 -12.69 -18.61
CA PHE A 43 -1.47 -13.11 -19.94
C PHE A 43 -0.77 -12.40 -21.10
N ASP A 44 0.07 -11.40 -20.85
CA ASP A 44 0.81 -10.70 -21.90
C ASP A 44 2.05 -11.51 -22.31
N GLU A 45 1.97 -12.17 -23.45
CA GLU A 45 3.06 -13.00 -23.98
C GLU A 45 4.28 -12.18 -24.45
N SER A 46 4.09 -10.89 -24.73
CA SER A 46 5.17 -9.99 -25.14
C SER A 46 6.10 -9.61 -23.98
N ILE A 47 5.65 -9.80 -22.72
CA ILE A 47 6.37 -9.41 -21.52
C ILE A 47 6.96 -10.64 -20.82
N ARG A 48 8.29 -10.74 -20.85
CA ARG A 48 9.06 -11.76 -20.10
C ARG A 48 9.45 -11.24 -18.73
N ARG A 49 8.47 -10.93 -17.87
CA ARG A 49 8.71 -10.48 -16.49
C ARG A 49 7.77 -11.19 -15.54
N GLY A 50 8.27 -11.52 -14.37
CA GLY A 50 7.41 -11.97 -13.28
C GLY A 50 6.65 -10.79 -12.67
N VAL A 51 5.51 -11.06 -12.06
CA VAL A 51 4.73 -10.11 -11.28
C VAL A 51 5.04 -10.30 -9.81
N LEU A 52 5.31 -9.21 -9.09
CA LEU A 52 5.55 -9.20 -7.66
C LEU A 52 4.50 -8.36 -6.95
N LEU A 53 3.55 -9.00 -6.26
CA LEU A 53 2.58 -8.34 -5.39
C LEU A 53 3.24 -7.97 -4.06
N ALA A 54 3.35 -6.68 -3.76
CA ALA A 54 4.02 -6.19 -2.56
C ALA A 54 3.07 -5.34 -1.71
N GLY A 55 2.97 -5.63 -0.42
CA GLY A 55 2.12 -4.87 0.50
C GLY A 55 1.96 -5.53 1.87
N PRO A 56 1.29 -4.86 2.82
CA PRO A 56 1.10 -5.35 4.18
C PRO A 56 0.54 -6.77 4.26
N ARG A 57 0.66 -7.39 5.42
CA ARG A 57 -0.10 -8.62 5.71
C ARG A 57 -1.60 -8.35 5.67
N ARG A 58 -2.39 -9.38 5.37
CA ARG A 58 -3.88 -9.37 5.37
C ARG A 58 -4.55 -8.39 4.40
N VAL A 59 -3.83 -7.85 3.41
CA VAL A 59 -4.44 -7.03 2.35
C VAL A 59 -5.03 -7.86 1.20
N GLY A 60 -4.99 -9.21 1.28
CA GLY A 60 -5.59 -10.11 0.30
C GLY A 60 -4.65 -10.59 -0.80
N LYS A 61 -3.31 -10.55 -0.64
CA LYS A 61 -2.35 -11.03 -1.65
C LYS A 61 -2.58 -12.50 -2.04
N THR A 62 -2.71 -13.38 -1.05
CA THR A 62 -3.04 -14.80 -1.24
C THR A 62 -4.36 -14.97 -2.00
N THR A 63 -5.38 -14.17 -1.66
CA THR A 63 -6.67 -14.18 -2.37
C THR A 63 -6.50 -13.86 -3.84
N VAL A 64 -5.69 -12.86 -4.19
CA VAL A 64 -5.39 -12.52 -5.59
C VAL A 64 -4.72 -13.70 -6.31
N LEU A 65 -3.80 -14.44 -5.68
CA LEU A 65 -3.21 -15.64 -6.30
C LEU A 65 -4.26 -16.71 -6.60
N TYR A 66 -5.19 -16.99 -5.67
CA TYR A 66 -6.27 -17.95 -5.92
C TYR A 66 -7.26 -17.45 -6.99
N GLN A 67 -7.57 -16.15 -7.03
CA GLN A 67 -8.37 -15.53 -8.09
C GLN A 67 -7.69 -15.66 -9.46
N LEU A 68 -6.37 -15.51 -9.53
CA LEU A 68 -5.60 -15.75 -10.75
C LEU A 68 -5.63 -17.21 -11.18
N ALA A 69 -5.54 -18.15 -10.23
CA ALA A 69 -5.70 -19.59 -10.53
C ALA A 69 -7.09 -19.88 -11.12
N GLU A 70 -8.16 -19.33 -10.52
CA GLU A 70 -9.52 -19.46 -11.04
C GLU A 70 -9.66 -18.85 -12.44
N ARG A 71 -9.07 -17.68 -12.68
CA ARG A 71 -9.06 -17.04 -14.00
C ARG A 71 -8.32 -17.88 -15.04
N LEU A 72 -7.20 -18.52 -14.68
CA LEU A 72 -6.47 -19.44 -15.56
C LEU A 72 -7.34 -20.65 -15.91
N LEU A 73 -7.96 -21.28 -14.92
CA LEU A 73 -8.85 -22.43 -15.12
C LEU A 73 -10.04 -22.06 -16.01
N SER A 74 -10.68 -20.92 -15.78
CA SER A 74 -11.81 -20.43 -16.59
C SER A 74 -11.44 -20.15 -18.05
N ARG A 75 -10.16 -19.93 -18.34
CA ARG A 75 -9.60 -19.79 -19.70
C ARG A 75 -9.15 -21.11 -20.32
N GLY A 76 -9.41 -22.25 -19.67
CA GLY A 76 -9.08 -23.57 -20.18
C GLY A 76 -7.62 -24.00 -19.95
N VAL A 77 -6.87 -23.30 -19.11
CA VAL A 77 -5.50 -23.72 -18.75
C VAL A 77 -5.58 -25.04 -17.99
N PRO A 78 -4.78 -26.08 -18.40
CA PRO A 78 -4.80 -27.37 -17.75
C PRO A 78 -4.53 -27.26 -16.23
N PRO A 79 -5.34 -27.85 -15.36
CA PRO A 79 -5.21 -27.70 -13.91
C PRO A 79 -3.80 -28.02 -13.39
N ARG A 80 -3.17 -29.07 -13.91
CA ARG A 80 -1.82 -29.48 -13.47
C ARG A 80 -0.69 -28.57 -13.91
N SER A 81 -0.92 -27.64 -14.86
CA SER A 81 0.05 -26.61 -15.24
C SER A 81 0.00 -25.38 -14.35
N ILE A 82 -0.89 -25.34 -13.35
CA ILE A 82 -0.99 -24.24 -12.38
C ILE A 82 -0.49 -24.75 -11.04
N LEU A 83 0.63 -24.18 -10.56
CA LEU A 83 1.22 -24.51 -9.27
C LEU A 83 1.12 -23.32 -8.32
N TYR A 84 0.43 -23.50 -7.19
CA TYR A 84 0.48 -22.57 -6.06
C TYR A 84 1.38 -23.16 -4.97
N LEU A 85 2.28 -22.32 -4.41
CA LEU A 85 3.17 -22.63 -3.31
C LEU A 85 3.07 -21.58 -2.22
N SER A 86 2.81 -21.95 -0.97
CA SER A 86 2.90 -21.07 0.20
C SER A 86 4.23 -21.31 0.91
N LEU A 87 5.18 -20.40 0.73
CA LEU A 87 6.54 -20.53 1.26
C LEU A 87 6.64 -20.22 2.76
N ASP A 88 5.56 -19.80 3.41
CA ASP A 88 5.46 -19.69 4.87
C ASP A 88 5.00 -21.00 5.55
N HIS A 89 4.64 -22.03 4.77
CA HIS A 89 4.24 -23.32 5.30
C HIS A 89 5.44 -24.04 5.98
N PRO A 90 5.26 -24.67 7.16
CA PRO A 90 6.36 -25.28 7.92
C PRO A 90 7.21 -26.29 7.15
N VAL A 91 6.61 -27.09 6.27
CA VAL A 91 7.35 -28.06 5.43
C VAL A 91 8.09 -27.36 4.30
N LEU A 92 7.43 -26.42 3.59
CA LEU A 92 8.01 -25.76 2.41
C LEU A 92 9.10 -24.76 2.78
N LYS A 93 9.05 -24.17 3.98
CA LYS A 93 10.16 -23.34 4.52
C LYS A 93 11.49 -24.07 4.65
N LEU A 94 11.47 -25.39 4.78
CA LEU A 94 12.68 -26.20 4.89
C LEU A 94 13.25 -26.56 3.52
N LEU A 95 12.58 -26.16 2.43
CA LEU A 95 12.94 -26.45 1.05
C LEU A 95 13.27 -25.18 0.31
N THR A 96 14.12 -25.30 -0.70
CA THR A 96 14.28 -24.25 -1.70
C THR A 96 13.13 -24.27 -2.71
N ILE A 97 12.92 -23.17 -3.41
CA ILE A 97 11.95 -23.09 -4.51
C ILE A 97 12.27 -24.18 -5.56
N ASP A 98 13.56 -24.36 -5.90
CA ASP A 98 14.00 -25.37 -6.88
C ASP A 98 13.66 -26.79 -6.47
N ARG A 99 13.81 -27.13 -5.18
CA ARG A 99 13.43 -28.46 -4.69
C ARG A 99 11.93 -28.72 -4.81
N SER A 100 11.12 -27.72 -4.45
CA SER A 100 9.66 -27.81 -4.60
C SER A 100 9.23 -27.93 -6.06
N LEU A 101 9.90 -27.22 -6.97
CA LEU A 101 9.68 -27.33 -8.40
C LEU A 101 10.13 -28.67 -8.98
N ALA A 102 11.23 -29.25 -8.49
CA ALA A 102 11.67 -30.57 -8.91
C ALA A 102 10.60 -31.63 -8.62
N GLU A 103 10.07 -31.69 -7.39
CA GLU A 103 8.99 -32.63 -7.02
C GLU A 103 7.71 -32.39 -7.86
N TYR A 104 7.36 -31.13 -8.14
CA TYR A 104 6.24 -30.82 -9.02
C TYR A 104 6.46 -31.33 -10.46
N HIS A 105 7.65 -31.15 -11.02
CA HIS A 105 7.95 -31.61 -12.37
C HIS A 105 8.06 -33.12 -12.49
N ASP A 106 8.58 -33.79 -11.47
CA ASP A 106 8.74 -35.23 -11.48
C ASP A 106 7.41 -35.99 -11.37
N GLN A 107 6.42 -35.41 -10.65
CA GLN A 107 5.21 -36.13 -10.26
C GLN A 107 3.89 -35.57 -10.83
N VAL A 108 3.85 -34.29 -11.21
CA VAL A 108 2.59 -33.61 -11.55
C VAL A 108 2.58 -33.07 -12.97
N HIS A 109 3.61 -32.32 -13.39
CA HIS A 109 3.64 -31.62 -14.66
C HIS A 109 5.04 -31.65 -15.28
N PRO A 110 5.20 -32.10 -16.53
CA PRO A 110 6.53 -32.35 -17.11
C PRO A 110 7.36 -31.07 -17.21
N LYS A 111 8.66 -31.19 -16.95
CA LYS A 111 9.63 -30.10 -17.08
C LYS A 111 9.70 -29.65 -18.55
N GLY A 112 9.73 -28.33 -18.76
CA GLY A 112 9.77 -27.72 -20.10
C GLY A 112 8.40 -27.46 -20.72
N ALA A 113 7.33 -28.00 -20.16
CA ALA A 113 5.97 -27.65 -20.57
C ALA A 113 5.53 -26.31 -19.95
N PRO A 114 4.69 -25.51 -20.64
CA PRO A 114 4.18 -24.23 -20.12
C PRO A 114 3.49 -24.38 -18.78
N ALA A 115 3.87 -23.57 -17.80
CA ALA A 115 3.28 -23.59 -16.46
C ALA A 115 3.20 -22.20 -15.84
N PHE A 116 2.23 -22.07 -14.90
CA PHE A 116 1.95 -20.86 -14.13
C PHE A 116 2.34 -21.09 -12.67
N LEU A 117 3.29 -20.33 -12.16
CA LEU A 117 3.76 -20.42 -10.78
C LEU A 117 3.18 -19.27 -9.97
N LEU A 118 2.38 -19.60 -8.96
CA LEU A 118 1.76 -18.68 -8.02
C LEU A 118 2.44 -18.87 -6.65
N LEU A 119 3.45 -18.03 -6.35
CA LEU A 119 4.34 -18.21 -5.20
C LEU A 119 3.98 -17.23 -4.09
N ASP A 120 3.47 -17.73 -2.98
CA ASP A 120 3.03 -16.90 -1.86
C ASP A 120 4.11 -16.75 -0.80
N GLU A 121 4.27 -15.51 -0.29
CA GLU A 121 5.19 -15.13 0.79
C GLU A 121 6.65 -15.55 0.51
N VAL A 122 7.16 -15.18 -0.67
CA VAL A 122 8.50 -15.60 -1.16
C VAL A 122 9.64 -15.23 -0.23
N GLN A 123 9.50 -14.19 0.60
CA GLN A 123 10.52 -13.76 1.56
C GLN A 123 10.86 -14.82 2.63
N TYR A 124 10.09 -15.88 2.75
CA TYR A 124 10.41 -17.00 3.65
C TYR A 124 11.32 -18.05 3.03
N SER A 125 11.63 -17.97 1.73
CA SER A 125 12.64 -18.80 1.08
C SER A 125 13.97 -18.05 1.00
N ASP A 126 15.05 -18.70 1.42
CA ASP A 126 16.39 -18.11 1.31
C ASP A 126 16.73 -17.85 -0.18
N GLU A 127 17.39 -16.72 -0.45
CA GLU A 127 17.83 -16.33 -1.80
C GLU A 127 16.73 -16.38 -2.88
N TRP A 128 15.45 -16.17 -2.47
CA TRP A 128 14.30 -16.24 -3.36
C TRP A 128 14.43 -15.36 -4.62
N ASP A 129 15.05 -14.21 -4.49
CA ASP A 129 15.26 -13.25 -5.58
C ASP A 129 16.24 -13.78 -6.65
N LEU A 130 17.27 -14.51 -6.22
CA LEU A 130 18.21 -15.20 -7.12
C LEU A 130 17.54 -16.38 -7.83
N HIS A 131 16.79 -17.20 -7.08
CA HIS A 131 16.04 -18.33 -7.65
C HIS A 131 15.02 -17.88 -8.68
N LEU A 132 14.22 -16.87 -8.34
CA LEU A 132 13.20 -16.38 -9.26
C LEU A 132 13.81 -15.65 -10.48
N LYS A 133 14.90 -14.92 -10.29
CA LYS A 133 15.67 -14.36 -11.41
C LYS A 133 16.14 -15.45 -12.37
N PHE A 134 16.74 -16.53 -11.84
CA PHE A 134 17.17 -17.67 -12.64
C PHE A 134 16.00 -18.27 -13.44
N LEU A 135 14.84 -18.47 -12.80
CA LEU A 135 13.65 -19.00 -13.47
C LEU A 135 13.18 -18.09 -14.62
N ILE A 136 13.12 -16.78 -14.40
CA ILE A 136 12.69 -15.83 -15.43
C ILE A 136 13.67 -15.78 -16.61
N ASP A 137 14.97 -15.83 -16.34
CA ASP A 137 16.00 -15.71 -17.36
C ASP A 137 16.17 -17.02 -18.18
N HIS A 138 15.96 -18.20 -17.57
CA HIS A 138 16.28 -19.51 -18.18
C HIS A 138 15.09 -20.44 -18.42
N ARG A 139 13.89 -20.11 -17.92
CA ARG A 139 12.69 -20.93 -18.03
C ARG A 139 11.55 -20.12 -18.67
N PRO A 140 11.64 -19.84 -19.99
CA PRO A 140 10.68 -18.99 -20.71
C PRO A 140 9.25 -19.55 -20.74
N GLU A 141 9.10 -20.85 -20.53
CA GLU A 141 7.80 -21.55 -20.42
C GLU A 141 7.06 -21.26 -19.09
N LEU A 142 7.76 -20.69 -18.10
CA LEU A 142 7.16 -20.38 -16.80
C LEU A 142 6.63 -18.93 -16.75
N ARG A 143 5.40 -18.78 -16.27
CA ARG A 143 4.79 -17.49 -15.93
C ARG A 143 4.68 -17.39 -14.42
N ILE A 144 5.25 -16.35 -13.82
CA ILE A 144 5.44 -16.26 -12.37
C ILE A 144 4.70 -15.05 -11.81
N VAL A 145 3.85 -15.31 -10.80
CA VAL A 145 3.31 -14.28 -9.90
C VAL A 145 3.74 -14.64 -8.49
N ALA A 146 4.44 -13.74 -7.84
CA ALA A 146 4.93 -13.91 -6.48
C ALA A 146 4.33 -12.86 -5.55
N THR A 147 4.20 -13.17 -4.25
CA THR A 147 3.81 -12.20 -3.23
C THR A 147 4.89 -12.01 -2.18
N LYS A 148 4.98 -10.80 -1.64
CA LYS A 148 5.78 -10.52 -0.44
C LYS A 148 5.06 -9.55 0.49
N SER A 149 5.18 -9.76 1.81
CA SER A 149 4.60 -8.90 2.85
C SER A 149 5.64 -8.05 3.57
N ALA A 150 6.92 -8.29 3.36
CA ALA A 150 8.02 -7.50 3.89
C ALA A 150 9.12 -7.36 2.84
N ALA A 151 9.73 -6.19 2.76
CA ALA A 151 10.96 -6.02 2.01
C ALA A 151 12.10 -6.54 2.89
N LEU A 152 12.66 -7.70 2.57
CA LEU A 152 13.90 -8.13 3.20
C LEU A 152 14.98 -7.10 2.90
N ARG A 153 15.73 -6.73 3.94
CA ARG A 153 17.00 -6.06 3.77
C ARG A 153 17.88 -7.03 2.96
N GLN A 154 18.09 -6.72 1.69
CA GLN A 154 19.08 -7.48 0.92
C GLN A 154 20.38 -7.47 1.70
N ARG A 155 20.96 -8.64 1.96
CA ARG A 155 22.32 -8.72 2.50
C ARG A 155 23.19 -7.74 1.73
N ARG A 156 23.98 -6.92 2.43
CA ARG A 156 24.76 -5.79 1.89
C ARG A 156 25.56 -6.08 0.60
N ASP A 157 25.63 -7.33 0.17
CA ASP A 157 26.42 -7.82 -0.95
C ASP A 157 25.61 -8.23 -2.20
N SER A 158 24.27 -8.23 -2.16
CA SER A 158 23.44 -8.43 -3.35
C SER A 158 22.98 -7.08 -3.89
N ILE A 159 23.68 -6.56 -4.87
CA ILE A 159 23.14 -5.57 -5.83
C ILE A 159 21.82 -6.16 -6.33
N ASP A 160 20.78 -5.36 -6.35
CA ASP A 160 19.39 -5.70 -6.73
C ASP A 160 19.35 -6.67 -7.93
N SER A 161 19.45 -7.96 -7.66
CA SER A 161 19.67 -9.01 -8.66
C SER A 161 18.50 -9.16 -9.62
N GLY A 162 17.35 -8.60 -9.25
CA GLY A 162 16.08 -8.70 -9.96
C GLY A 162 15.66 -7.47 -10.76
N VAL A 163 16.47 -6.40 -10.82
CA VAL A 163 16.13 -5.18 -11.58
C VAL A 163 15.83 -5.53 -13.03
N GLY A 164 14.63 -5.12 -13.51
CA GLY A 164 14.18 -5.34 -14.87
C GLY A 164 13.50 -6.70 -15.12
N ARG A 165 13.49 -7.64 -14.15
CA ARG A 165 12.82 -8.96 -14.25
C ARG A 165 11.41 -8.96 -13.64
N TRP A 166 11.11 -7.97 -12.81
CA TRP A 166 9.83 -7.88 -12.10
C TRP A 166 9.03 -6.68 -12.53
N ILE A 167 7.72 -6.87 -12.52
CA ILE A 167 6.75 -5.79 -12.45
C ILE A 167 6.18 -5.83 -11.04
N THR A 168 6.54 -4.84 -10.22
CA THR A 168 5.98 -4.73 -8.89
C THR A 168 4.61 -4.07 -8.96
N VAL A 169 3.60 -4.78 -8.49
CA VAL A 169 2.24 -4.29 -8.31
C VAL A 169 2.04 -4.02 -6.82
N PRO A 170 1.94 -2.76 -6.40
CA PRO A 170 1.70 -2.45 -5.00
C PRO A 170 0.30 -2.88 -4.60
N MET A 171 0.20 -3.41 -3.40
CA MET A 171 -1.07 -3.83 -2.82
C MET A 171 -1.21 -3.22 -1.42
N PRO A 172 -1.46 -1.90 -1.32
CA PRO A 172 -1.71 -1.25 -0.04
C PRO A 172 -3.04 -1.71 0.55
N THR A 173 -3.42 -1.22 1.72
CA THR A 173 -4.78 -1.39 2.25
C THR A 173 -5.82 -0.87 1.24
N LEU A 174 -7.08 -1.26 1.33
CA LEU A 174 -8.14 -0.79 0.43
C LEU A 174 -8.17 0.74 0.37
N SER A 175 -8.32 1.31 -0.81
CA SER A 175 -8.76 2.70 -0.93
C SER A 175 -10.19 2.85 -0.43
N PHE A 176 -10.62 4.07 -0.10
CA PHE A 176 -12.02 4.29 0.27
C PHE A 176 -12.97 3.89 -0.87
N TYR A 177 -12.56 4.06 -2.12
CA TYR A 177 -13.29 3.57 -3.29
C TYR A 177 -13.43 2.03 -3.28
N GLU A 178 -12.33 1.26 -3.10
CA GLU A 178 -12.38 -0.20 -2.98
C GLU A 178 -13.17 -0.67 -1.75
N PHE A 179 -13.07 0.09 -0.63
CA PHE A 179 -13.82 -0.19 0.59
C PHE A 179 -15.32 -0.17 0.37
N LEU A 180 -15.83 0.81 -0.38
CA LEU A 180 -17.26 0.86 -0.74
C LEU A 180 -17.65 -0.30 -1.65
N GLN A 181 -16.79 -0.64 -2.61
CA GLN A 181 -17.04 -1.74 -3.55
C GLN A 181 -17.11 -3.10 -2.86
N ILE A 182 -16.14 -3.42 -2.00
CA ILE A 182 -16.11 -4.72 -1.30
C ILE A 182 -17.32 -4.88 -0.36
N ARG A 183 -17.84 -3.77 0.19
CA ARG A 183 -19.04 -3.72 1.00
C ARG A 183 -20.33 -3.66 0.18
N CYS A 184 -20.25 -3.73 -1.15
CA CYS A 184 -21.39 -3.63 -2.06
C CYS A 184 -22.25 -2.36 -1.79
N ARG A 185 -21.60 -1.23 -1.43
CA ARG A 185 -22.30 0.04 -1.22
C ARG A 185 -22.53 0.76 -2.54
N SER A 186 -23.61 1.54 -2.61
CA SER A 186 -23.88 2.41 -3.75
C SER A 186 -22.75 3.43 -3.90
N LEU A 187 -22.15 3.50 -5.09
CA LEU A 187 -21.11 4.46 -5.38
C LEU A 187 -21.73 5.80 -5.80
N PRO A 188 -21.08 6.93 -5.50
CA PRO A 188 -21.47 8.23 -6.05
C PRO A 188 -21.54 8.21 -7.58
N ASP A 189 -22.54 8.87 -8.13
CA ASP A 189 -22.70 9.02 -9.59
C ASP A 189 -21.76 10.11 -10.10
N VAL A 190 -20.55 9.70 -10.43
CA VAL A 190 -19.48 10.59 -10.93
C VAL A 190 -18.74 9.91 -12.10
N PRO A 191 -18.20 10.70 -13.07
CA PRO A 191 -17.42 10.14 -14.17
C PRO A 191 -16.25 9.29 -13.64
N ARG A 192 -16.08 8.08 -14.21
CA ARG A 192 -15.03 7.13 -13.76
C ARG A 192 -13.60 7.65 -13.95
N ASP A 193 -13.39 8.56 -14.89
CA ASP A 193 -12.11 9.18 -15.22
C ASP A 193 -11.89 10.54 -14.54
N LEU A 194 -12.84 11.01 -13.72
CA LEU A 194 -12.72 12.25 -12.98
C LEU A 194 -11.57 12.18 -12.00
N ARG A 195 -10.58 13.06 -12.16
CA ARG A 195 -9.41 13.16 -11.31
C ARG A 195 -9.50 14.39 -10.41
N PRO A 196 -8.88 14.37 -9.22
CA PRO A 196 -8.86 15.55 -8.35
C PRO A 196 -8.37 16.84 -9.03
N GLN A 197 -7.38 16.75 -9.93
CA GLN A 197 -6.88 17.92 -10.67
C GLN A 197 -7.87 18.52 -11.66
N ASP A 198 -8.83 17.75 -12.17
CA ASP A 198 -9.82 18.24 -13.12
C ASP A 198 -10.80 19.20 -12.44
N LEU A 199 -10.93 19.11 -11.12
CA LEU A 199 -11.82 19.96 -10.31
C LEU A 199 -11.39 21.42 -10.28
N PHE A 200 -10.12 21.73 -10.51
CA PHE A 200 -9.64 23.13 -10.59
C PHE A 200 -10.23 23.92 -11.73
N GLN A 201 -10.75 23.24 -12.74
CA GLN A 201 -11.38 23.86 -13.92
C GLN A 201 -12.92 23.85 -13.84
N LYS A 202 -13.50 23.31 -12.74
CA LYS A 202 -14.95 23.19 -12.59
C LYS A 202 -15.55 24.43 -11.94
N SER A 203 -16.77 24.75 -12.33
CA SER A 203 -17.52 25.87 -11.74
C SER A 203 -17.98 25.54 -10.32
N ARG A 204 -18.21 26.58 -9.51
CA ARG A 204 -18.74 26.43 -8.14
C ARG A 204 -20.07 25.65 -8.08
N PRO A 205 -21.07 25.88 -8.98
CA PRO A 205 -22.27 25.05 -9.01
C PRO A 205 -21.98 23.56 -9.31
N TYR A 206 -21.04 23.25 -10.20
CA TYR A 206 -20.62 21.87 -10.45
C TYR A 206 -20.06 21.21 -9.19
N LEU A 207 -19.17 21.90 -8.46
CA LEU A 207 -18.57 21.37 -7.22
C LEU A 207 -19.63 21.18 -6.12
N ALA A 208 -20.62 22.06 -6.00
CA ALA A 208 -21.73 21.91 -5.08
C ALA A 208 -22.61 20.69 -5.41
N ASN A 209 -22.94 20.49 -6.68
CA ASN A 209 -23.69 19.30 -7.11
C ASN A 209 -22.88 18.02 -6.91
N LEU A 210 -21.56 18.08 -7.16
CA LEU A 210 -20.65 16.97 -6.90
C LEU A 210 -20.67 16.61 -5.41
N ALA A 211 -20.54 17.57 -4.50
CA ALA A 211 -20.61 17.32 -3.06
C ALA A 211 -21.92 16.62 -2.65
N GLN A 212 -23.04 17.02 -3.24
CA GLN A 212 -24.34 16.39 -2.99
C GLN A 212 -24.35 14.90 -3.37
N SER A 213 -23.66 14.50 -4.44
CA SER A 213 -23.55 13.09 -4.85
C SER A 213 -22.79 12.23 -3.82
N PHE A 214 -21.98 12.85 -2.96
CA PHE A 214 -21.16 12.17 -1.95
C PHE A 214 -21.81 12.09 -0.57
N GLN A 215 -22.95 12.74 -0.31
CA GLN A 215 -23.55 12.75 1.03
C GLN A 215 -23.90 11.35 1.54
N GLY A 216 -24.31 10.45 0.65
CA GLY A 216 -24.72 9.09 1.02
C GLY A 216 -23.59 8.19 1.55
N ILE A 217 -22.31 8.58 1.38
CA ILE A 217 -21.17 7.75 1.78
C ILE A 217 -20.40 8.28 2.99
N LEU A 218 -20.84 9.34 3.64
CA LEU A 218 -20.12 9.95 4.76
C LEU A 218 -20.03 9.00 5.98
N SER A 219 -21.09 8.26 6.29
CA SER A 219 -21.07 7.25 7.36
C SER A 219 -20.12 6.09 7.06
N GLU A 220 -20.04 5.67 5.80
CA GLU A 220 -19.08 4.66 5.38
C GLU A 220 -17.64 5.18 5.44
N PHE A 221 -17.42 6.48 5.18
CA PHE A 221 -16.10 7.09 5.38
C PHE A 221 -15.69 7.12 6.85
N GLN A 222 -16.58 7.49 7.75
CA GLN A 222 -16.33 7.42 9.19
C GLN A 222 -15.98 5.98 9.62
N ARG A 223 -16.72 4.99 9.12
CA ARG A 223 -16.41 3.60 9.37
C ARG A 223 -15.05 3.20 8.82
N TYR A 224 -14.72 3.58 7.58
CA TYR A 224 -13.42 3.34 6.97
C TYR A 224 -12.27 3.86 7.84
N LEU A 225 -12.42 5.04 8.45
CA LEU A 225 -11.43 5.60 9.37
C LEU A 225 -11.27 4.79 10.66
N LEU A 226 -12.32 4.10 11.13
CA LEU A 226 -12.29 3.30 12.35
C LEU A 226 -11.74 1.89 12.13
N VAL A 227 -12.14 1.23 11.04
CA VAL A 227 -11.83 -0.21 10.81
C VAL A 227 -10.76 -0.44 9.76
N GLY A 228 -10.36 0.62 9.03
CA GLY A 228 -9.28 0.60 8.03
C GLY A 228 -9.63 -0.08 6.71
N GLY A 229 -8.62 -0.17 5.88
CA GLY A 229 -8.70 -0.72 4.53
C GLY A 229 -8.24 -2.18 4.42
N PHE A 230 -8.35 -2.99 5.46
CA PHE A 230 -8.09 -4.43 5.35
C PHE A 230 -9.39 -5.15 4.94
N PRO A 231 -9.36 -6.06 3.93
CA PRO A 231 -10.58 -6.71 3.44
C PRO A 231 -11.43 -7.37 4.52
N GLU A 232 -10.80 -8.06 5.47
CA GLU A 232 -11.50 -8.74 6.56
C GLU A 232 -12.22 -7.76 7.49
N THR A 233 -11.57 -6.66 7.88
CA THR A 233 -12.19 -5.64 8.73
C THR A 233 -13.20 -4.79 7.96
N ALA A 234 -13.00 -4.57 6.67
CA ALA A 234 -13.96 -3.88 5.82
C ALA A 234 -15.29 -4.63 5.71
N LEU A 235 -15.27 -5.95 5.72
CA LEU A 235 -16.48 -6.80 5.62
C LEU A 235 -17.20 -7.00 6.95
N SER A 236 -16.54 -6.75 8.09
CA SER A 236 -17.16 -6.87 9.41
C SER A 236 -17.91 -5.60 9.80
N ASP A 237 -19.03 -5.73 10.51
CA ASP A 237 -19.76 -4.62 11.11
C ASP A 237 -19.39 -4.37 12.58
N GLU A 238 -18.60 -5.26 13.20
CA GLU A 238 -18.19 -5.17 14.59
C GLU A 238 -16.84 -4.44 14.74
N THR A 239 -16.85 -3.22 15.27
CA THR A 239 -15.64 -2.39 15.42
C THR A 239 -14.62 -3.03 16.35
N ASP A 240 -15.04 -3.59 17.49
CA ASP A 240 -14.14 -4.23 18.46
C ASP A 240 -13.43 -5.47 17.87
N TYR A 241 -14.16 -6.26 17.09
CA TYR A 241 -13.58 -7.39 16.35
C TYR A 241 -12.53 -6.91 15.37
N CYS A 242 -12.82 -5.86 14.58
CA CYS A 242 -11.89 -5.27 13.63
C CYS A 242 -10.61 -4.79 14.31
N GLN A 243 -10.73 -4.07 15.42
CA GLN A 243 -9.57 -3.58 16.16
C GLN A 243 -8.73 -4.71 16.75
N ARG A 244 -9.37 -5.77 17.25
CA ARG A 244 -8.67 -6.95 17.74
C ARG A 244 -7.85 -7.62 16.61
N ILE A 245 -8.47 -7.85 15.45
CA ILE A 245 -7.79 -8.43 14.28
C ILE A 245 -6.60 -7.57 13.83
N LEU A 246 -6.78 -6.25 13.76
CA LEU A 246 -5.69 -5.34 13.36
C LEU A 246 -4.53 -5.39 14.35
N ARG A 247 -4.82 -5.42 15.64
CA ARG A 247 -3.80 -5.49 16.68
C ARG A 247 -3.08 -6.82 16.67
N GLU A 248 -3.82 -7.95 16.76
CA GLU A 248 -3.24 -9.28 16.94
C GLU A 248 -2.62 -9.81 15.65
N ASP A 249 -3.34 -9.76 14.54
CA ASP A 249 -2.96 -10.43 13.30
C ASP A 249 -2.16 -9.56 12.33
N VAL A 250 -2.28 -8.24 12.42
CA VAL A 250 -1.47 -7.34 11.59
C VAL A 250 -0.26 -6.85 12.39
N VAL A 251 -0.47 -6.16 13.51
CA VAL A 251 0.61 -5.50 14.25
C VAL A 251 1.46 -6.49 15.05
N GLU A 252 0.85 -7.23 15.99
CA GLU A 252 1.61 -8.12 16.87
C GLU A 252 2.29 -9.26 16.11
N ARG A 253 1.62 -9.80 15.09
CA ARG A 253 2.22 -10.85 14.25
C ARG A 253 3.45 -10.35 13.50
N VAL A 254 3.41 -9.13 12.98
CA VAL A 254 4.58 -8.51 12.34
C VAL A 254 5.68 -8.24 13.35
N LEU A 255 5.36 -7.59 14.48
CA LEU A 255 6.36 -7.21 15.48
C LEU A 255 6.99 -8.43 16.18
N LYS A 256 6.18 -9.42 16.57
CA LYS A 256 6.65 -10.57 17.38
C LYS A 256 7.15 -11.74 16.55
N ARG A 257 6.61 -11.97 15.36
CA ARG A 257 6.95 -13.12 14.52
C ARG A 257 7.87 -12.76 13.37
N ASP A 258 7.46 -11.80 12.53
CA ASP A 258 8.20 -11.49 11.31
C ASP A 258 9.50 -10.77 11.60
N MET A 259 9.50 -9.82 12.54
CA MET A 259 10.72 -9.12 12.97
C MET A 259 11.77 -10.06 13.53
N VAL A 260 11.36 -11.12 14.22
CA VAL A 260 12.27 -12.15 14.73
C VAL A 260 12.71 -13.09 13.60
N ALA A 261 11.76 -13.63 12.85
CA ALA A 261 12.03 -14.70 11.88
C ALA A 261 12.80 -14.20 10.64
N LEU A 262 12.48 -13.00 10.15
CA LEU A 262 13.05 -12.45 8.91
C LEU A 262 14.23 -11.51 9.19
N PHE A 263 14.23 -10.79 10.31
CA PHE A 263 15.19 -9.72 10.56
C PHE A 263 16.07 -9.97 11.80
N GLY A 264 15.82 -11.04 12.57
CA GLY A 264 16.61 -11.42 13.72
C GLY A 264 16.55 -10.42 14.90
N VAL A 265 15.44 -9.68 15.02
CA VAL A 265 15.25 -8.72 16.13
C VAL A 265 15.20 -9.47 17.44
N ARG A 266 16.10 -9.11 18.40
CA ARG A 266 16.19 -9.75 19.72
C ARG A 266 15.43 -8.99 20.79
N LYS A 267 15.34 -7.66 20.69
CA LYS A 267 14.73 -6.80 21.72
C LYS A 267 13.36 -6.30 21.25
N ILE A 268 12.39 -7.19 21.22
CA ILE A 268 11.04 -6.92 20.70
C ILE A 268 10.36 -5.82 21.52
N ASN A 269 10.53 -5.77 22.83
CA ASN A 269 9.91 -4.77 23.71
C ASN A 269 10.34 -3.33 23.36
N GLU A 270 11.59 -3.12 22.92
CA GLU A 270 12.04 -1.79 22.47
C GLU A 270 11.36 -1.41 21.15
N LEU A 271 11.22 -2.36 20.23
CA LEU A 271 10.51 -2.17 18.97
C LEU A 271 9.01 -1.87 19.18
N GLU A 272 8.34 -2.61 20.08
CA GLU A 272 6.94 -2.38 20.45
C GLU A 272 6.73 -0.98 21.04
N LYS A 273 7.58 -0.57 21.98
CA LYS A 273 7.52 0.79 22.57
C LYS A 273 7.70 1.87 21.49
N LEU A 274 8.66 1.68 20.57
CA LEU A 274 8.84 2.60 19.46
C LEU A 274 7.60 2.65 18.56
N PHE A 275 6.97 1.50 18.28
CA PHE A 275 5.76 1.45 17.45
C PHE A 275 4.58 2.14 18.13
N ILE A 276 4.38 1.95 19.43
CA ILE A 276 3.37 2.67 20.23
C ILE A 276 3.63 4.18 20.18
N TYR A 277 4.89 4.60 20.33
CA TYR A 277 5.27 6.00 20.20
C TYR A 277 4.89 6.58 18.82
N LEU A 278 5.12 5.82 17.74
CA LEU A 278 4.70 6.21 16.38
C LEU A 278 3.18 6.29 16.24
N CYS A 279 2.43 5.40 16.89
CA CYS A 279 0.97 5.46 16.92
C CYS A 279 0.47 6.75 17.61
N LEU A 280 1.07 7.14 18.74
CA LEU A 280 0.73 8.36 19.46
C LEU A 280 1.06 9.64 18.66
N ASN A 281 2.17 9.58 17.91
CA ASN A 281 2.75 10.73 17.19
C ASN A 281 2.71 10.57 15.66
N SER A 282 1.71 9.87 15.13
CA SER A 282 1.54 9.70 13.66
C SER A 282 1.46 11.07 12.99
N GLY A 283 2.25 11.27 11.93
CA GLY A 283 2.40 12.56 11.26
C GLY A 283 3.35 13.54 11.95
N GLY A 284 3.88 13.20 13.12
CA GLY A 284 4.85 14.03 13.83
C GLY A 284 6.29 13.86 13.31
N VAL A 285 7.09 14.90 13.50
CA VAL A 285 8.53 14.87 13.23
C VAL A 285 9.24 14.10 14.34
N LEU A 286 9.99 13.05 13.97
CA LEU A 286 10.65 12.18 14.93
C LEU A 286 12.13 12.50 15.09
N SER A 287 12.56 12.70 16.34
CA SER A 287 13.97 12.78 16.72
C SER A 287 14.49 11.39 17.12
N VAL A 288 15.29 10.78 16.25
CA VAL A 288 15.92 9.48 16.52
C VAL A 288 16.76 9.51 17.82
N LYS A 289 17.45 10.64 18.09
CA LYS A 289 18.27 10.81 19.32
C LYS A 289 17.41 10.81 20.57
N THR A 290 16.28 11.53 20.55
CA THR A 290 15.34 11.57 21.69
C THR A 290 14.76 10.18 21.95
N CYS A 291 14.27 9.50 20.91
CA CYS A 291 13.76 8.13 21.06
C CYS A 291 14.81 7.18 21.62
N ALA A 292 16.06 7.28 21.17
CA ALA A 292 17.15 6.45 21.67
C ALA A 292 17.42 6.67 23.16
N SER A 293 17.44 7.93 23.59
CA SER A 293 17.61 8.32 25.00
C SER A 293 16.48 7.77 25.88
N GLU A 294 15.23 7.99 25.48
CA GLU A 294 14.04 7.56 26.23
C GLU A 294 13.89 6.03 26.34
N LEU A 295 14.32 5.31 25.31
CA LEU A 295 14.29 3.84 25.28
C LEU A 295 15.55 3.17 25.84
N GLY A 296 16.56 3.97 26.29
CA GLY A 296 17.82 3.45 26.80
C GLY A 296 18.63 2.66 25.78
N THR A 297 18.58 3.05 24.51
CA THR A 297 19.22 2.34 23.39
C THR A 297 20.04 3.30 22.51
N THR A 298 20.55 2.84 21.37
CA THR A 298 21.36 3.68 20.48
C THR A 298 20.55 4.27 19.33
N ALA A 299 21.00 5.41 18.80
CA ALA A 299 20.40 6.03 17.62
C ALA A 299 20.44 5.07 16.39
N ALA A 300 21.48 4.25 16.28
CA ALA A 300 21.60 3.25 15.22
C ALA A 300 20.51 2.16 15.34
N THR A 301 20.23 1.70 16.55
CA THR A 301 19.15 0.74 16.84
C THR A 301 17.78 1.30 16.45
N ILE A 302 17.48 2.54 16.87
CA ILE A 302 16.20 3.20 16.52
C ILE A 302 16.08 3.36 15.00
N SER A 303 17.13 3.82 14.32
CA SER A 303 17.12 3.95 12.84
C SER A 303 16.90 2.60 12.18
N GLY A 304 17.51 1.54 12.67
CA GLY A 304 17.28 0.18 12.19
C GLY A 304 15.83 -0.28 12.39
N TYR A 305 15.24 -0.03 13.56
CA TYR A 305 13.84 -0.38 13.82
C TYR A 305 12.86 0.38 12.94
N LEU A 306 13.10 1.69 12.70
CA LEU A 306 12.28 2.49 11.78
C LEU A 306 12.34 1.94 10.34
N GLU A 307 13.54 1.56 9.88
CA GLU A 307 13.72 0.93 8.57
C GLU A 307 12.98 -0.43 8.48
N LEU A 308 13.03 -1.22 9.53
CA LEU A 308 12.30 -2.50 9.60
C LEU A 308 10.78 -2.31 9.56
N LEU A 309 10.25 -1.33 10.31
CA LEU A 309 8.82 -1.01 10.31
C LEU A 309 8.35 -0.50 8.93
N GLU A 310 9.18 0.30 8.23
CA GLU A 310 8.92 0.74 6.86
C GLU A 310 8.93 -0.45 5.89
N ASN A 311 9.93 -1.33 5.99
CA ASN A 311 10.05 -2.54 5.17
C ASN A 311 8.92 -3.56 5.42
N ALA A 312 8.36 -3.58 6.62
CA ALA A 312 7.20 -4.41 6.96
C ALA A 312 5.85 -3.77 6.57
N HIS A 313 5.89 -2.65 5.88
CA HIS A 313 4.70 -1.90 5.47
C HIS A 313 3.78 -1.51 6.65
N LEU A 314 4.35 -1.20 7.81
CA LEU A 314 3.60 -0.66 8.95
C LEU A 314 3.63 0.87 9.00
N VAL A 315 4.67 1.49 8.44
CA VAL A 315 4.85 2.93 8.43
C VAL A 315 5.29 3.47 7.05
N TYR A 316 4.90 4.70 6.75
CA TYR A 316 5.45 5.53 5.69
C TYR A 316 6.44 6.53 6.29
N ARG A 317 7.59 6.72 5.67
CA ARG A 317 8.56 7.73 6.02
C ARG A 317 8.53 8.87 5.03
N LEU A 318 8.30 10.08 5.52
CA LEU A 318 8.36 11.31 4.74
C LEU A 318 9.59 12.12 5.16
N SER A 319 10.47 12.37 4.19
CA SER A 319 11.62 13.27 4.38
C SER A 319 11.22 14.72 4.06
N PRO A 320 11.92 15.72 4.63
CA PRO A 320 11.68 17.10 4.25
C PRO A 320 11.91 17.36 2.76
N SER A 321 11.05 18.20 2.17
CA SER A 321 11.01 18.50 0.74
C SER A 321 12.19 19.31 0.22
N GLU A 322 12.68 20.26 1.03
CA GLU A 322 13.72 21.19 0.65
C GLU A 322 14.99 20.90 1.41
N VAL A 323 15.88 20.14 0.78
CA VAL A 323 17.21 20.01 1.37
C VAL A 323 18.25 19.71 0.30
N GLY A 324 19.15 20.66 0.16
CA GLY A 324 20.37 20.54 -0.59
C GLY A 324 21.60 20.45 0.32
N GLY A 325 22.65 19.83 -0.17
CA GLY A 325 23.96 19.78 0.47
C GLY A 325 23.97 18.99 1.81
N LYS A 326 24.88 19.36 2.70
CA LYS A 326 25.12 18.66 3.99
C LYS A 326 23.91 18.62 4.94
N LYS A 327 22.90 19.47 4.71
CA LYS A 327 21.67 19.49 5.51
C LYS A 327 20.85 18.19 5.35
N VAL A 328 20.95 17.50 4.22
CA VAL A 328 20.30 16.18 3.99
C VAL A 328 20.65 15.17 5.09
N LEU A 329 21.87 15.22 5.62
CA LEU A 329 22.37 14.25 6.62
C LEU A 329 21.85 14.52 8.05
N ARG A 330 21.22 15.68 8.29
CA ARG A 330 20.75 16.09 9.64
C ARG A 330 19.23 16.15 9.74
N GLN A 331 18.50 15.66 8.72
CA GLN A 331 17.07 15.77 8.66
C GLN A 331 16.35 14.83 9.61
N GLN A 332 15.27 15.35 10.16
CA GLN A 332 14.28 14.55 10.87
C GLN A 332 13.16 14.19 9.91
N ASN A 333 12.69 12.96 9.95
CA ASN A 333 11.59 12.48 9.13
C ASN A 333 10.28 12.51 9.90
N LYS A 334 9.17 12.67 9.18
CA LYS A 334 7.84 12.34 9.68
C LYS A 334 7.57 10.86 9.43
N TYR A 335 6.82 10.24 10.34
CA TYR A 335 6.35 8.86 10.18
C TYR A 335 4.83 8.82 10.33
N TYR A 336 4.19 8.17 9.36
CA TYR A 336 2.76 7.89 9.37
C TYR A 336 2.56 6.38 9.36
N LEU A 337 1.49 5.90 9.97
CA LEU A 337 1.08 4.52 9.79
C LEU A 337 0.59 4.30 8.35
N THR A 338 0.66 3.07 7.87
CA THR A 338 0.19 2.74 6.52
C THR A 338 -1.33 2.69 6.40
N ASP A 339 -2.01 2.58 7.53
CA ASP A 339 -3.46 2.63 7.63
C ASP A 339 -3.87 3.31 8.95
N ALA A 340 -4.88 4.17 8.88
CA ALA A 340 -5.34 4.96 10.01
C ALA A 340 -5.87 4.10 11.18
N ALA A 341 -6.52 2.98 10.88
CA ALA A 341 -7.10 2.10 11.89
C ALA A 341 -6.07 1.32 12.71
N LEU A 342 -4.84 1.16 12.21
CA LEU A 342 -3.75 0.54 13.00
C LEU A 342 -3.49 1.32 14.29
N ARG A 343 -3.58 2.66 14.22
CA ARG A 343 -3.45 3.53 15.39
C ARG A 343 -4.54 3.25 16.42
N ASN A 344 -5.79 3.24 15.96
CA ASN A 344 -6.95 3.02 16.82
C ASN A 344 -6.86 1.64 17.49
N ALA A 345 -6.49 0.60 16.74
CA ALA A 345 -6.35 -0.76 17.26
C ALA A 345 -5.25 -0.88 18.33
N VAL A 346 -4.09 -0.25 18.13
CA VAL A 346 -2.96 -0.30 19.07
C VAL A 346 -3.22 0.50 20.33
N LEU A 347 -3.84 1.67 20.19
CA LEU A 347 -4.13 2.59 21.31
C LEU A 347 -5.49 2.30 21.98
N LEU A 348 -6.22 1.27 21.54
CA LEU A 348 -7.53 0.88 22.05
C LEU A 348 -8.52 2.05 21.97
N ARG A 349 -8.54 2.75 20.83
CA ARG A 349 -9.45 3.87 20.58
C ARG A 349 -10.64 3.41 19.76
N GLY A 350 -11.86 3.71 20.25
CA GLY A 350 -13.12 3.40 19.59
C GLY A 350 -13.70 4.58 18.80
N GLU A 351 -15.01 4.70 18.81
CA GLU A 351 -15.76 5.74 18.08
C GLU A 351 -15.49 7.17 18.60
N GLU A 352 -14.96 7.33 19.82
CA GLU A 352 -14.57 8.62 20.37
C GLU A 352 -13.56 9.37 19.49
N VAL A 353 -12.76 8.65 18.67
CA VAL A 353 -11.85 9.25 17.69
C VAL A 353 -12.58 10.16 16.71
N LEU A 354 -13.82 9.83 16.35
CA LEU A 354 -14.62 10.63 15.41
C LEU A 354 -15.10 11.95 15.99
N THR A 355 -15.10 12.08 17.32
CA THR A 355 -15.56 13.27 18.04
C THR A 355 -14.41 14.14 18.58
N ASP A 356 -13.21 13.57 18.72
CA ASP A 356 -12.00 14.28 19.11
C ASP A 356 -11.32 14.90 17.89
N PRO A 357 -11.25 16.26 17.77
CA PRO A 357 -10.68 16.91 16.58
C PRO A 357 -9.19 16.62 16.34
N ASP A 358 -8.40 16.47 17.42
CA ASP A 358 -6.94 16.26 17.31
C ASP A 358 -6.63 14.82 16.90
N GLU A 359 -7.37 13.86 17.46
CA GLU A 359 -7.26 12.45 17.10
C GLU A 359 -7.73 12.22 15.66
N LEU A 360 -8.88 12.80 15.32
CA LEU A 360 -9.46 12.68 13.97
C LEU A 360 -8.57 13.33 12.92
N GLY A 361 -7.91 14.45 13.24
CA GLY A 361 -6.93 15.08 12.36
C GLY A 361 -5.81 14.12 11.94
N LYS A 362 -5.19 13.41 12.88
CA LYS A 362 -4.12 12.42 12.61
C LYS A 362 -4.60 11.24 11.75
N VAL A 363 -5.83 10.78 12.00
CA VAL A 363 -6.46 9.68 11.25
C VAL A 363 -6.71 10.10 9.80
N ILE A 364 -7.22 11.31 9.58
CA ILE A 364 -7.45 11.88 8.24
C ILE A 364 -6.15 12.09 7.48
N GLU A 365 -5.13 12.69 8.11
CA GLU A 365 -3.81 12.87 7.48
C GLU A 365 -3.23 11.53 7.00
N THR A 366 -3.29 10.50 7.85
CA THR A 366 -2.83 9.15 7.52
C THR A 366 -3.62 8.57 6.33
N SER A 367 -4.95 8.73 6.34
CA SER A 367 -5.81 8.26 5.26
C SER A 367 -5.51 8.99 3.95
N VAL A 368 -5.37 10.31 3.97
CA VAL A 368 -5.02 11.11 2.78
C VAL A 368 -3.66 10.71 2.23
N LEU A 369 -2.65 10.58 3.08
CA LEU A 369 -1.30 10.16 2.66
C LEU A 369 -1.33 8.78 1.99
N ARG A 370 -2.04 7.81 2.56
CA ARG A 370 -2.18 6.47 1.98
C ARG A 370 -2.69 6.54 0.53
N HIS A 371 -3.75 7.35 0.30
CA HIS A 371 -4.33 7.49 -1.03
C HIS A 371 -3.41 8.23 -2.01
N LEU A 372 -2.71 9.27 -1.56
CA LEU A 372 -1.73 9.99 -2.39
C LEU A 372 -0.56 9.09 -2.81
N VAL A 373 -0.01 8.30 -1.88
CA VAL A 373 1.09 7.37 -2.18
C VAL A 373 0.66 6.33 -3.23
N ALA A 374 -0.54 5.78 -3.10
CA ALA A 374 -1.07 4.79 -4.02
C ALA A 374 -1.38 5.37 -5.40
N TYR A 375 -2.10 6.49 -5.45
CA TYR A 375 -2.50 7.15 -6.70
C TYR A 375 -1.30 7.57 -7.56
N HIS A 376 -0.24 8.10 -6.93
CA HIS A 376 0.94 8.56 -7.64
C HIS A 376 2.02 7.49 -7.85
N TYR A 377 1.79 6.25 -7.43
CA TYR A 377 2.80 5.19 -7.46
C TYR A 377 3.47 5.01 -8.82
N LEU A 378 2.71 5.05 -9.92
CA LEU A 378 3.23 4.88 -11.29
C LEU A 378 4.14 6.02 -11.76
N ASP A 379 4.03 7.19 -11.16
CA ASP A 379 4.87 8.36 -11.49
C ASP A 379 6.22 8.34 -10.77
N ILE A 380 6.45 7.35 -9.89
CA ILE A 380 7.66 7.21 -9.05
C ILE A 380 7.97 8.55 -8.34
N PRO A 381 7.02 9.11 -7.60
CA PRO A 381 7.20 10.42 -7.00
C PRO A 381 8.08 10.36 -5.76
N LYS A 382 8.70 11.48 -5.43
CA LYS A 382 9.19 11.72 -4.07
C LYS A 382 8.05 12.29 -3.24
N VAL A 383 7.59 11.53 -2.24
CA VAL A 383 6.64 12.02 -1.25
C VAL A 383 7.41 12.58 -0.06
N ALA A 384 7.12 13.80 0.32
CA ALA A 384 7.86 14.57 1.31
C ALA A 384 6.91 15.45 2.14
N TYR A 385 7.41 16.10 3.17
CA TYR A 385 6.73 17.19 3.87
C TYR A 385 7.57 18.47 3.78
N TRP A 386 6.98 19.62 4.12
CA TRP A 386 7.74 20.85 4.23
C TRP A 386 7.50 21.53 5.58
N ARG A 387 8.55 22.04 6.18
CA ARG A 387 8.49 22.84 7.41
C ARG A 387 9.51 23.96 7.38
N GLU A 388 9.07 25.18 7.67
CA GLU A 388 9.93 26.32 7.79
C GLU A 388 10.49 26.44 9.21
N ALA A 389 11.81 26.41 9.34
CA ALA A 389 12.47 26.37 10.65
C ALA A 389 12.22 27.61 11.54
N ARG A 390 11.97 28.79 10.93
CA ARG A 390 11.81 30.04 11.66
C ARG A 390 10.39 30.29 12.15
N THR A 391 9.40 29.90 11.36
CA THR A 391 7.98 30.24 11.61
C THR A 391 7.15 29.03 12.02
N ASN A 392 7.73 27.85 11.99
CA ASN A 392 7.04 26.56 12.17
C ASN A 392 5.87 26.32 11.19
N LYS A 393 5.78 27.09 10.09
CA LYS A 393 4.80 26.84 9.04
C LYS A 393 5.11 25.51 8.38
N GLU A 394 4.09 24.76 8.08
CA GLU A 394 4.22 23.39 7.60
C GLU A 394 3.25 23.10 6.45
N VAL A 395 3.60 22.14 5.59
CA VAL A 395 2.73 21.48 4.63
C VAL A 395 2.88 19.97 4.84
N ASP A 396 1.78 19.29 5.08
CA ASP A 396 1.77 17.90 5.54
C ASP A 396 2.35 16.94 4.52
N VAL A 397 1.93 17.04 3.26
CA VAL A 397 2.37 16.18 2.18
C VAL A 397 2.71 16.98 0.93
N ILE A 398 3.85 16.68 0.33
CA ILE A 398 4.25 17.22 -0.95
C ILE A 398 4.60 16.06 -1.88
N VAL A 399 3.85 15.91 -2.95
CA VAL A 399 4.13 14.93 -4.01
C VAL A 399 4.94 15.62 -5.10
N LYS A 400 6.19 15.18 -5.29
CA LYS A 400 7.10 15.72 -6.30
C LYS A 400 7.42 14.70 -7.38
N SER A 401 7.17 15.06 -8.61
CA SER A 401 7.66 14.35 -9.79
C SER A 401 8.44 15.32 -10.70
N PRO A 402 9.14 14.83 -11.71
CA PRO A 402 9.77 15.72 -12.70
C PRO A 402 8.78 16.65 -13.42
N ARG A 403 7.50 16.29 -13.46
CA ARG A 403 6.45 16.99 -14.21
C ARG A 403 5.62 17.96 -13.37
N TYR A 404 5.50 17.72 -12.05
CA TYR A 404 4.62 18.48 -11.16
C TYR A 404 5.10 18.48 -9.72
N VAL A 405 4.63 19.48 -8.96
CA VAL A 405 4.75 19.53 -7.51
C VAL A 405 3.35 19.80 -6.96
N ILE A 406 2.86 18.93 -6.11
CA ILE A 406 1.51 19.02 -5.54
C ILE A 406 1.64 19.04 -4.02
N PRO A 407 1.48 20.20 -3.38
CA PRO A 407 1.35 20.31 -1.93
C PRO A 407 -0.08 20.04 -1.48
N VAL A 408 -0.21 19.33 -0.37
CA VAL A 408 -1.48 18.97 0.27
C VAL A 408 -1.38 19.25 1.76
N GLU A 409 -2.31 20.04 2.26
CA GLU A 409 -2.47 20.40 3.66
C GLU A 409 -3.78 19.85 4.18
N VAL A 410 -3.79 19.22 5.36
CA VAL A 410 -5.00 18.68 5.97
C VAL A 410 -5.46 19.60 7.09
N LYS A 411 -6.56 20.34 6.87
CA LYS A 411 -7.21 21.19 7.88
C LYS A 411 -8.62 20.68 8.20
N TYR A 412 -8.68 19.54 8.89
CA TYR A 412 -9.94 18.85 9.20
C TYR A 412 -10.66 19.48 10.41
N ARG A 413 -11.10 20.72 10.25
CA ARG A 413 -11.83 21.51 11.25
C ARG A 413 -13.05 22.20 10.65
N LYS A 414 -13.97 22.71 11.50
CA LYS A 414 -15.27 23.28 11.07
C LYS A 414 -15.15 24.49 10.13
N THR A 415 -14.13 25.33 10.31
CA THR A 415 -13.94 26.57 9.53
C THR A 415 -12.45 26.73 9.16
N PRO A 416 -11.99 25.97 8.15
CA PRO A 416 -10.61 26.11 7.69
C PRO A 416 -10.45 27.41 6.90
N THR A 417 -9.55 28.27 7.36
CA THR A 417 -9.14 29.48 6.61
C THR A 417 -7.95 29.18 5.73
N LEU A 418 -7.81 29.91 4.66
CA LEU A 418 -6.64 29.91 3.80
C LEU A 418 -6.32 31.36 3.42
N ASP A 419 -5.16 31.83 3.84
CA ASP A 419 -4.65 33.14 3.53
C ASP A 419 -3.17 33.09 3.10
N ALA A 420 -2.62 34.26 2.66
CA ALA A 420 -1.25 34.33 2.18
C ALA A 420 -0.20 34.00 3.26
N ALA A 421 -0.57 34.04 4.54
CA ALA A 421 0.31 33.73 5.65
C ALA A 421 0.32 32.25 6.03
N ASP A 422 -0.62 31.43 5.52
CA ASP A 422 -0.66 30.00 5.78
C ASP A 422 0.55 29.26 5.18
N GLY A 423 0.94 28.14 5.81
CA GLY A 423 2.07 27.32 5.37
C GLY A 423 1.96 26.87 3.92
N LEU A 424 0.75 26.47 3.49
CA LEU A 424 0.47 26.06 2.12
C LEU A 424 0.73 27.20 1.12
N ALA A 425 0.23 28.41 1.39
CA ALA A 425 0.44 29.58 0.53
C ALA A 425 1.91 30.00 0.48
N VAL A 426 2.58 30.02 1.63
CA VAL A 426 4.02 30.34 1.73
C VAL A 426 4.88 29.34 0.95
N TYR A 427 4.54 28.05 1.00
CA TYR A 427 5.25 27.05 0.21
C TYR A 427 5.04 27.27 -1.29
N CYS A 428 3.79 27.52 -1.71
CA CYS A 428 3.47 27.78 -3.13
C CYS A 428 4.19 29.04 -3.67
N ALA A 429 4.37 30.07 -2.85
CA ALA A 429 5.16 31.26 -3.22
C ALA A 429 6.65 30.94 -3.45
N LYS A 430 7.20 29.95 -2.75
CA LYS A 430 8.63 29.55 -2.85
C LYS A 430 8.94 28.63 -4.04
N ASP A 431 7.99 27.79 -4.47
CA ASP A 431 8.20 26.85 -5.58
C ASP A 431 7.30 27.20 -6.77
N PRO A 432 7.81 27.91 -7.80
CA PRO A 432 7.02 28.35 -8.95
C PRO A 432 6.51 27.21 -9.84
N ARG A 433 6.92 25.97 -9.59
CA ARG A 433 6.39 24.78 -10.29
C ARG A 433 5.03 24.36 -9.77
N VAL A 434 4.63 24.84 -8.59
CA VAL A 434 3.31 24.54 -8.04
C VAL A 434 2.25 25.32 -8.82
N ARG A 435 1.36 24.58 -9.46
CA ARG A 435 0.18 25.12 -10.18
C ARG A 435 -1.11 24.89 -9.40
N TYR A 436 -1.16 23.80 -8.65
CA TYR A 436 -2.33 23.32 -7.93
C TYR A 436 -1.92 22.91 -6.51
N ALA A 437 -2.70 23.31 -5.53
CA ALA A 437 -2.53 22.97 -4.13
C ALA A 437 -3.85 22.54 -3.54
N TYR A 438 -3.83 21.52 -2.66
CA TYR A 438 -5.04 21.02 -2.03
C TYR A 438 -5.06 21.36 -0.55
N MET A 439 -6.20 21.83 -0.08
CA MET A 439 -6.55 21.90 1.33
C MET A 439 -7.66 20.90 1.60
N VAL A 440 -7.34 19.83 2.31
CA VAL A 440 -8.32 18.81 2.67
C VAL A 440 -9.11 19.27 3.89
N THR A 441 -10.43 19.33 3.75
CA THR A 441 -11.35 19.93 4.73
C THR A 441 -12.34 18.91 5.26
N ARG A 442 -13.15 19.33 6.22
CA ARG A 442 -14.21 18.51 6.82
C ARG A 442 -15.55 18.69 6.10
N GLU A 443 -15.94 19.91 5.83
CA GLU A 443 -17.31 20.30 5.48
C GLU A 443 -17.47 20.51 3.97
N ASP A 444 -18.57 20.01 3.40
CA ASP A 444 -18.91 20.18 1.98
C ASP A 444 -19.06 21.63 1.55
N ARG A 445 -19.50 22.52 2.46
CA ARG A 445 -19.62 23.96 2.21
C ARG A 445 -18.29 24.64 1.87
N ASP A 446 -17.17 24.04 2.29
CA ASP A 446 -15.82 24.56 2.02
C ASP A 446 -15.32 24.14 0.63
N PHE A 447 -16.04 23.28 -0.07
CA PHE A 447 -15.62 22.74 -1.36
C PHE A 447 -15.62 23.82 -2.44
N GLY A 448 -14.44 24.16 -2.92
CA GLY A 448 -14.31 25.21 -3.93
C GLY A 448 -12.86 25.58 -4.23
N VAL A 449 -12.69 26.17 -5.41
CA VAL A 449 -11.41 26.72 -5.83
C VAL A 449 -11.29 28.16 -5.31
N THR A 450 -10.11 28.47 -4.77
CA THR A 450 -9.75 29.80 -4.23
C THR A 450 -8.42 30.21 -4.82
N ASP A 451 -8.30 31.46 -5.26
CA ASP A 451 -7.06 32.07 -5.69
C ASP A 451 -6.59 33.06 -4.59
N ILE A 452 -5.28 33.15 -4.37
CA ILE A 452 -4.67 34.11 -3.46
C ILE A 452 -3.90 35.13 -4.29
N GLU A 453 -4.18 36.42 -4.07
CA GLU A 453 -3.52 37.51 -4.79
C GLU A 453 -2.00 37.40 -4.71
N GLY A 454 -1.33 37.57 -5.85
CA GLY A 454 0.13 37.48 -5.96
C GLY A 454 0.69 36.05 -6.09
N LEU A 455 -0.14 35.00 -6.02
CA LEU A 455 0.27 33.61 -6.23
C LEU A 455 -0.19 33.07 -7.58
N GLN A 456 0.68 32.28 -8.25
CA GLN A 456 0.32 31.57 -9.49
C GLN A 456 -0.44 30.28 -9.22
N ALA A 457 -0.28 29.70 -8.02
CA ALA A 457 -0.93 28.47 -7.63
C ALA A 457 -2.42 28.71 -7.34
N ARG A 458 -3.27 27.80 -7.82
CA ARG A 458 -4.68 27.74 -7.45
C ARG A 458 -4.87 26.75 -6.30
N PHE A 459 -5.81 27.06 -5.43
CA PHE A 459 -6.06 26.25 -4.22
C PHE A 459 -7.45 25.63 -4.29
N LEU A 460 -7.53 24.31 -4.12
CA LEU A 460 -8.80 23.61 -4.01
C LEU A 460 -9.00 23.16 -2.57
N LYS A 461 -10.02 23.73 -1.92
CA LYS A 461 -10.57 23.20 -0.66
C LYS A 461 -11.47 22.01 -1.04
N ILE A 462 -11.18 20.82 -0.51
CA ILE A 462 -11.90 19.60 -0.85
C ILE A 462 -12.18 18.77 0.40
N PRO A 463 -13.43 18.30 0.63
CA PRO A 463 -13.75 17.41 1.74
C PRO A 463 -12.98 16.09 1.66
N ALA A 464 -12.50 15.58 2.81
CA ALA A 464 -11.63 14.41 2.88
C ALA A 464 -12.24 13.16 2.24
N HIS A 465 -13.54 12.90 2.47
CA HIS A 465 -14.24 11.74 1.90
C HIS A 465 -14.34 11.81 0.38
N ILE A 466 -14.53 13.00 -0.20
CA ILE A 466 -14.53 13.22 -1.66
C ILE A 466 -13.12 13.03 -2.21
N PHE A 467 -12.12 13.63 -1.57
CA PHE A 467 -10.75 13.57 -2.03
C PHE A 467 -10.21 12.14 -2.05
N THR A 468 -10.37 11.40 -0.95
CA THR A 468 -9.91 10.01 -0.85
C THR A 468 -10.66 9.07 -1.79
N TYR A 469 -11.97 9.28 -1.99
CA TYR A 469 -12.74 8.53 -2.98
C TYR A 469 -12.21 8.76 -4.40
N LEU A 470 -12.06 10.02 -4.81
CA LEU A 470 -11.60 10.37 -6.17
C LEU A 470 -10.16 9.90 -6.43
N LEU A 471 -9.28 9.96 -5.42
CA LEU A 471 -7.94 9.40 -5.54
C LEU A 471 -7.98 7.88 -5.77
N GLY A 472 -8.81 7.14 -5.02
CA GLY A 472 -8.98 5.70 -5.20
C GLY A 472 -9.58 5.32 -6.54
N GLN A 473 -10.64 6.02 -6.98
CA GLN A 473 -11.25 5.82 -8.30
C GLN A 473 -10.25 6.10 -9.43
N ALA A 474 -9.53 7.22 -9.34
CA ALA A 474 -8.55 7.62 -10.35
C ALA A 474 -7.33 6.68 -10.39
N GLU A 475 -6.93 6.09 -9.26
CA GLU A 475 -5.92 5.04 -9.19
C GLU A 475 -6.31 3.86 -10.07
N HIS A 476 -7.56 3.36 -9.97
CA HIS A 476 -8.08 2.29 -10.83
C HIS A 476 -8.01 2.65 -12.30
N ALA A 477 -8.49 3.84 -12.68
CA ALA A 477 -8.47 4.31 -14.07
C ALA A 477 -7.04 4.41 -14.63
N LEU A 478 -6.05 4.85 -13.84
CA LEU A 478 -4.65 4.92 -14.26
C LEU A 478 -4.05 3.53 -14.54
N TRP A 479 -4.30 2.56 -13.68
CA TRP A 479 -3.82 1.19 -13.89
C TRP A 479 -4.49 0.52 -15.09
N GLU A 480 -5.77 0.77 -15.35
CA GLU A 480 -6.45 0.33 -16.56
C GLU A 480 -5.83 0.93 -17.83
N GLN A 481 -5.55 2.24 -17.83
CA GLN A 481 -4.95 2.93 -18.97
C GLN A 481 -3.49 2.51 -19.22
N ALA A 482 -2.71 2.30 -18.18
CA ALA A 482 -1.31 1.85 -18.29
C ALA A 482 -1.19 0.51 -19.02
N GLY A 483 -2.24 -0.31 -18.96
CA GLY A 483 -2.31 -1.56 -19.71
C GLY A 483 -2.74 -1.41 -21.16
N ARG A 484 -3.67 -0.49 -21.48
CA ARG A 484 -4.17 -0.30 -22.85
C ARG A 484 -3.14 0.29 -23.81
N LYS A 485 -2.22 1.11 -23.31
CA LYS A 485 -1.17 1.74 -24.14
C LYS A 485 -0.15 0.76 -24.72
N ARG A 486 -0.24 -0.53 -24.38
CA ARG A 486 0.67 -1.59 -24.85
C ARG A 486 -0.02 -2.65 -25.71
N GLU A 487 -1.32 -2.58 -25.91
CA GLU A 487 -1.97 -3.41 -26.92
C GLU A 487 -1.59 -2.85 -28.29
N PRO A 488 -0.90 -3.63 -29.17
CA PRO A 488 -0.72 -3.22 -30.54
C PRO A 488 -2.12 -3.08 -31.15
N SER A 489 -2.41 -1.94 -31.78
CA SER A 489 -3.58 -1.78 -32.60
C SER A 489 -3.59 -2.91 -33.62
N VAL A 490 -4.49 -3.88 -33.45
CA VAL A 490 -4.77 -4.87 -34.48
C VAL A 490 -5.42 -4.09 -35.61
N SER A 491 -4.61 -3.73 -36.61
CA SER A 491 -5.04 -3.24 -37.91
C SER A 491 -5.49 -4.40 -38.78
#